data_b6935756aef4e2da623f013ba3ac71f0
#
_entry.id   b6935756aef4e2da623f013ba3ac71f0
#
_cell.length_a   1.000
_cell.length_b   1.000
_cell.length_c   1.000
_cell.angle_alpha   90.00
_cell.angle_beta   90.00
_cell.angle_gamma   90.00
#
_symmetry.space_group_name_H-M   'P 1'
#
loop_
_entity.id
_entity.type
_entity.pdbx_description
1 polymer ?
#
loop_
_entity_poly.entity_id
_entity_poly.type
_entity_poly.pdbx_seq_one_letter_code
_entity_poly.pdbx_strand_id
1 'polypeptide(L)'
;MSKLFYLKTSQREHVLRHFNTKDMAGSNFYSEVFVSPEGLVDYINSIEPIHTIQQSRTRSAYCFVKIDGPAVGTSGLAKRSDLDENCIIRQIRDGFTIEIGLVDQMPKTHGFCVIADESPNGLSVITAFPGDYARPFALKSQPADEYELNKKFWEEHVLLKLKNTM
;
A
#
# COMPACT_ATOMS: atom_id res chain seq x y z
N MET A 1 4.64 11.85 24.49
CA MET A 1 4.87 10.43 24.15
C MET A 1 4.22 10.10 22.82
N SER A 2 4.99 9.52 21.91
CA SER A 2 4.42 9.03 20.67
C SER A 2 3.58 7.79 20.95
N LYS A 3 2.46 7.69 20.24
CA LYS A 3 1.57 6.54 20.39
C LYS A 3 2.15 5.33 19.66
N LEU A 4 1.99 4.16 20.26
CA LEU A 4 2.45 2.92 19.66
C LEU A 4 1.39 2.32 18.76
N PHE A 5 1.84 1.66 17.71
CA PHE A 5 0.99 0.87 16.84
C PHE A 5 0.60 -0.44 17.53
N TYR A 6 -0.62 -0.88 17.29
CA TYR A 6 -1.08 -2.17 17.75
C TYR A 6 -2.03 -2.80 16.71
N LEU A 7 -2.19 -4.12 16.79
CA LEU A 7 -2.98 -4.88 15.83
C LEU A 7 -4.16 -5.52 16.54
N LYS A 8 -5.38 -5.10 16.18
CA LYS A 8 -6.60 -5.76 16.68
C LYS A 8 -6.77 -7.12 16.04
N THR A 9 -7.23 -8.10 16.81
CA THR A 9 -7.52 -9.45 16.29
C THR A 9 -8.46 -9.39 15.10
N SER A 10 -9.47 -8.51 15.14
CA SER A 10 -10.43 -8.35 14.05
C SER A 10 -9.83 -7.78 12.76
N GLN A 11 -8.67 -7.12 12.84
CA GLN A 11 -8.00 -6.54 11.68
C GLN A 11 -6.86 -7.41 11.14
N ARG A 12 -6.46 -8.43 11.90
CA ARG A 12 -5.29 -9.22 11.57
C ARG A 12 -5.38 -9.88 10.19
N GLU A 13 -6.52 -10.44 9.85
CA GLU A 13 -6.73 -11.09 8.55
C GLU A 13 -6.63 -10.10 7.39
N HIS A 14 -7.13 -8.88 7.60
CA HIS A 14 -7.06 -7.84 6.59
C HIS A 14 -5.60 -7.43 6.32
N VAL A 15 -4.83 -7.23 7.37
CA VAL A 15 -3.40 -6.91 7.25
C VAL A 15 -2.65 -8.07 6.61
N LEU A 16 -3.03 -9.31 6.94
CA LEU A 16 -2.37 -10.53 6.48
C LEU A 16 -2.41 -10.69 4.95
N ARG A 17 -3.31 -10.02 4.26
CA ARG A 17 -3.41 -10.08 2.79
C ARG A 17 -2.09 -9.78 2.09
N HIS A 18 -1.31 -8.85 2.64
CA HIS A 18 -0.04 -8.44 2.05
C HIS A 18 1.14 -9.29 2.53
N PHE A 19 0.87 -10.35 3.28
CA PHE A 19 1.88 -11.31 3.75
C PHE A 19 1.74 -12.67 3.05
N ASN A 20 0.82 -12.78 2.09
CA ASN A 20 0.60 -14.02 1.36
C ASN A 20 1.59 -14.14 0.21
N THR A 21 2.56 -15.05 0.36
CA THR A 21 3.62 -15.27 -0.62
C THR A 21 3.17 -16.09 -1.84
N LYS A 22 1.98 -16.68 -1.81
CA LYS A 22 1.47 -17.49 -2.92
C LYS A 22 0.96 -16.63 -4.08
N ASP A 23 0.50 -15.42 -3.78
CA ASP A 23 0.06 -14.48 -4.79
C ASP A 23 1.16 -13.47 -5.03
N MET A 24 1.90 -13.65 -6.13
CA MET A 24 3.01 -12.78 -6.50
C MET A 24 2.58 -11.49 -7.18
N ALA A 25 1.27 -11.32 -7.41
CA ALA A 25 0.72 -10.08 -7.97
C ALA A 25 0.44 -9.08 -6.85
N GLY A 26 0.62 -7.79 -7.15
CA GLY A 26 0.33 -6.72 -6.20
C GLY A 26 1.44 -6.48 -5.18
N SER A 27 1.08 -5.80 -4.10
CA SER A 27 2.02 -5.42 -3.03
C SER A 27 2.06 -6.50 -1.97
N ASN A 28 3.19 -7.18 -1.85
CA ASN A 28 3.37 -8.28 -0.89
C ASN A 28 4.69 -8.13 -0.15
N PHE A 29 4.64 -8.33 1.18
CA PHE A 29 5.84 -8.38 2.01
C PHE A 29 6.55 -9.73 1.84
N TYR A 30 7.87 -9.69 1.86
CA TYR A 30 8.68 -10.92 1.88
C TYR A 30 8.68 -11.52 3.28
N SER A 31 8.38 -12.81 3.37
CA SER A 31 8.34 -13.54 4.63
C SER A 31 9.69 -13.63 5.33
N GLU A 32 10.77 -13.49 4.58
CA GLU A 32 12.14 -13.47 5.13
C GLU A 32 12.48 -12.16 5.84
N VAL A 33 11.71 -11.08 5.60
CA VAL A 33 11.90 -9.79 6.26
C VAL A 33 10.84 -9.60 7.35
N PHE A 34 9.57 -9.79 7.01
CA PHE A 34 8.46 -9.72 7.96
C PHE A 34 7.69 -11.04 7.94
N VAL A 35 7.92 -11.86 8.93
CA VAL A 35 7.32 -13.20 9.03
C VAL A 35 5.82 -13.11 9.27
N SER A 36 5.37 -12.06 9.97
CA SER A 36 3.98 -11.92 10.40
C SER A 36 3.62 -10.44 10.55
N PRO A 37 2.31 -10.11 10.58
CA PRO A 37 1.88 -8.75 10.91
C PRO A 37 2.40 -8.28 12.26
N GLU A 38 2.50 -9.17 13.25
CA GLU A 38 3.03 -8.85 14.58
C GLU A 38 4.49 -8.42 14.52
N GLY A 39 5.30 -9.10 13.70
CA GLY A 39 6.69 -8.74 13.47
C GLY A 39 6.84 -7.37 12.83
N LEU A 40 5.96 -7.03 11.89
CA LEU A 40 5.92 -5.70 11.29
C LEU A 40 5.58 -4.63 12.34
N VAL A 41 4.57 -4.87 13.16
CA VAL A 41 4.15 -3.92 14.20
C VAL A 41 5.29 -3.68 15.20
N ASP A 42 5.98 -4.73 15.62
CA ASP A 42 7.13 -4.60 16.50
C ASP A 42 8.23 -3.75 15.88
N TYR A 43 8.49 -3.94 14.59
CA TYR A 43 9.51 -3.18 13.86
C TYR A 43 9.15 -1.69 13.79
N ILE A 44 7.93 -1.36 13.38
CA ILE A 44 7.53 0.05 13.22
C ILE A 44 7.45 0.80 14.55
N ASN A 45 7.28 0.10 15.65
CA ASN A 45 7.33 0.70 16.98
C ASN A 45 8.75 1.05 17.43
N SER A 46 9.77 0.55 16.69
CA SER A 46 11.18 0.83 16.98
C SER A 46 11.79 1.90 16.07
N ILE A 47 11.06 2.36 15.07
CA ILE A 47 11.55 3.35 14.10
C ILE A 47 10.55 4.49 13.94
N GLU A 48 10.97 5.53 13.22
CA GLU A 48 10.12 6.68 12.90
C GLU A 48 9.70 6.63 11.43
N PRO A 49 8.47 7.07 11.10
CA PRO A 49 8.09 7.20 9.69
C PRO A 49 8.87 8.34 9.04
N ILE A 50 9.12 8.21 7.73
CA ILE A 50 9.76 9.28 6.95
C ILE A 50 8.77 10.41 6.66
N HIS A 51 7.49 10.10 6.56
CA HIS A 51 6.42 11.10 6.52
C HIS A 51 5.08 10.46 6.85
N THR A 52 4.11 11.33 7.16
CA THR A 52 2.76 10.92 7.53
C THR A 52 1.77 11.69 6.68
N ILE A 53 0.76 11.00 6.15
CA ILE A 53 -0.29 11.60 5.33
C ILE A 53 -1.62 11.41 6.03
N GLN A 54 -2.24 12.51 6.45
CA GLN A 54 -3.54 12.45 7.12
C GLN A 54 -4.64 12.18 6.09
N GLN A 55 -5.44 11.14 6.33
CA GLN A 55 -6.56 10.77 5.45
C GLN A 55 -7.89 11.30 5.97
N SER A 56 -8.06 11.27 7.28
CA SER A 56 -9.28 11.74 7.94
C SER A 56 -8.90 12.24 9.33
N ARG A 57 -9.91 12.63 10.10
CA ARG A 57 -9.70 13.15 11.45
C ARG A 57 -8.92 12.20 12.35
N THR A 58 -9.12 10.88 12.18
CA THR A 58 -8.50 9.86 13.04
C THR A 58 -7.54 8.95 12.30
N ARG A 59 -7.57 8.94 10.97
CA ARG A 59 -6.82 7.97 10.15
C ARG A 59 -5.68 8.64 9.39
N SER A 60 -4.51 8.02 9.45
CA SER A 60 -3.32 8.48 8.70
C SER A 60 -2.58 7.31 8.08
N ALA A 61 -1.87 7.61 7.01
CA ALA A 61 -0.91 6.70 6.40
C ALA A 61 0.48 7.08 6.89
N TYR A 62 1.22 6.14 7.44
CA TYR A 62 2.58 6.31 7.94
C TYR A 62 3.52 5.62 6.98
N CYS A 63 4.44 6.38 6.38
CA CYS A 63 5.36 5.88 5.37
C CYS A 63 6.73 5.62 5.99
N PHE A 64 7.25 4.42 5.79
CA PHE A 64 8.50 3.95 6.37
C PHE A 64 9.45 3.49 5.27
N VAL A 65 10.75 3.47 5.57
CA VAL A 65 11.77 2.86 4.72
C VAL A 65 12.69 2.03 5.61
N LYS A 66 12.88 0.77 5.22
CA LYS A 66 13.85 -0.12 5.89
C LYS A 66 15.10 -0.21 5.00
N ILE A 67 16.08 0.64 5.30
CA ILE A 67 17.29 0.78 4.47
C ILE A 67 18.34 -0.30 4.74
N ASP A 68 18.32 -0.89 5.93
CA ASP A 68 19.25 -1.95 6.30
C ASP A 68 18.70 -3.32 5.87
N GLY A 69 19.51 -4.09 5.21
CA GLY A 69 19.13 -5.43 4.74
C GLY A 69 18.39 -5.43 3.40
N PRO A 70 17.72 -6.53 3.06
CA PRO A 70 17.07 -6.68 1.76
C PRO A 70 15.80 -5.84 1.64
N ALA A 71 15.28 -5.72 0.41
CA ALA A 71 13.98 -5.11 0.16
C ALA A 71 12.90 -5.80 1.00
N VAL A 72 11.89 -5.03 1.44
CA VAL A 72 10.84 -5.55 2.32
C VAL A 72 9.76 -6.31 1.57
N GLY A 73 9.63 -6.07 0.27
CA GLY A 73 8.60 -6.72 -0.52
C GLY A 73 8.54 -6.17 -1.94
N THR A 74 7.40 -6.39 -2.59
CA THR A 74 7.12 -5.90 -3.93
C THR A 74 6.06 -4.81 -3.88
N SER A 75 6.21 -3.81 -4.78
CA SER A 75 5.22 -2.74 -4.91
C SER A 75 4.27 -3.03 -6.05
N GLY A 76 2.97 -2.88 -5.80
CA GLY A 76 1.93 -2.98 -6.83
C GLY A 76 1.57 -1.64 -7.44
N LEU A 77 2.36 -0.59 -7.23
CA LEU A 77 2.10 0.74 -7.75
C LEU A 77 3.30 1.25 -8.54
N ALA A 78 3.06 1.90 -9.67
CA ALA A 78 4.12 2.55 -10.44
C ALA A 78 3.62 3.84 -11.06
N LYS A 79 4.54 4.74 -11.42
CA LYS A 79 4.22 5.90 -12.23
C LYS A 79 3.97 5.44 -13.66
N ARG A 80 2.91 5.96 -14.25
CA ARG A 80 2.56 5.65 -15.65
C ARG A 80 3.72 5.96 -16.59
N SER A 81 4.45 7.05 -16.34
CA SER A 81 5.57 7.47 -17.16
C SER A 81 6.76 6.51 -17.16
N ASP A 82 6.83 5.61 -16.19
CA ASP A 82 7.90 4.60 -16.10
C ASP A 82 7.60 3.36 -16.94
N LEU A 83 6.41 3.28 -17.55
CA LEU A 83 5.99 2.12 -18.32
C LEU A 83 5.75 2.48 -19.80
N ASP A 84 5.97 1.48 -20.66
CA ASP A 84 5.59 1.56 -22.07
C ASP A 84 4.05 1.51 -22.16
N GLU A 85 3.46 2.40 -22.96
CA GLU A 85 2.00 2.46 -23.19
C GLU A 85 1.44 1.10 -23.63
N ASN A 86 2.23 0.31 -24.37
CA ASN A 86 1.82 -1.02 -24.83
C ASN A 86 1.63 -2.02 -23.70
N CYS A 87 2.17 -1.72 -22.52
CA CYS A 87 2.07 -2.58 -21.35
C CYS A 87 0.92 -2.18 -20.42
N ILE A 88 0.16 -1.13 -20.78
CA ILE A 88 -0.94 -0.62 -19.96
C ILE A 88 -2.27 -1.08 -20.54
N ILE A 89 -3.06 -1.77 -19.72
CA ILE A 89 -4.41 -2.22 -20.10
C ILE A 89 -5.44 -1.61 -19.16
N ARG A 90 -6.69 -1.62 -19.61
CA ARG A 90 -7.83 -1.12 -18.82
C ARG A 90 -8.70 -2.28 -18.40
N GLN A 91 -9.15 -2.23 -17.15
CA GLN A 91 -10.12 -3.19 -16.61
C GLN A 91 -11.26 -2.44 -15.95
N ILE A 92 -12.46 -3.02 -16.02
CA ILE A 92 -13.61 -2.52 -15.30
C ILE A 92 -13.68 -3.31 -13.99
N ARG A 93 -13.73 -2.59 -12.87
CA ARG A 93 -13.83 -3.17 -11.53
C ARG A 93 -14.88 -2.40 -10.76
N ASP A 94 -15.92 -3.09 -10.28
CA ASP A 94 -16.98 -2.50 -9.47
C ASP A 94 -17.59 -1.23 -10.08
N GLY A 95 -17.76 -1.24 -11.40
CA GLY A 95 -18.41 -0.15 -12.14
C GLY A 95 -17.50 1.03 -12.49
N PHE A 96 -16.20 0.96 -12.22
CA PHE A 96 -15.26 1.99 -12.64
C PHE A 96 -14.06 1.38 -13.36
N THR A 97 -13.40 2.20 -14.18
CA THR A 97 -12.24 1.76 -14.97
C THR A 97 -10.95 2.00 -14.22
N ILE A 98 -10.10 0.97 -14.16
CA ILE A 98 -8.74 1.08 -13.61
C ILE A 98 -7.73 0.76 -14.72
N GLU A 99 -6.55 1.33 -14.59
CA GLU A 99 -5.44 1.05 -15.51
C GLU A 99 -4.41 0.16 -14.82
N ILE A 100 -3.95 -0.86 -15.54
CA ILE A 100 -3.02 -1.86 -15.01
C ILE A 100 -1.81 -1.91 -15.92
N GLY A 101 -0.62 -1.78 -15.32
CA GLY A 101 0.64 -1.99 -16.01
C GLY A 101 1.06 -3.44 -15.92
N LEU A 102 1.30 -4.07 -17.06
CA LEU A 102 1.76 -5.46 -17.13
C LEU A 102 3.28 -5.49 -17.12
N VAL A 103 3.86 -6.22 -16.19
CA VAL A 103 5.32 -6.33 -16.01
C VAL A 103 5.75 -7.78 -15.96
N ASP A 104 7.01 -8.03 -16.32
CA ASP A 104 7.59 -9.36 -16.21
C ASP A 104 7.95 -9.71 -14.77
N GLN A 105 8.27 -8.70 -13.99
CA GLN A 105 8.70 -8.84 -12.61
C GLN A 105 8.19 -7.68 -11.77
N MET A 106 7.63 -7.98 -10.61
CA MET A 106 7.15 -6.93 -9.71
C MET A 106 8.35 -6.17 -9.11
N PRO A 107 8.30 -4.81 -9.05
CA PRO A 107 9.39 -4.03 -8.50
C PRO A 107 9.59 -4.33 -7.01
N LYS A 108 10.85 -4.46 -6.60
CA LYS A 108 11.22 -4.60 -5.20
C LYS A 108 11.27 -3.23 -4.54
N THR A 109 10.94 -3.16 -3.27
CA THR A 109 10.91 -1.90 -2.53
C THR A 109 11.41 -2.07 -1.10
N HIS A 110 12.08 -1.03 -0.59
CA HIS A 110 12.45 -0.91 0.82
C HIS A 110 11.43 -0.08 1.60
N GLY A 111 10.55 0.60 0.89
CA GLY A 111 9.50 1.42 1.49
C GLY A 111 8.23 0.63 1.74
N PHE A 112 7.47 1.06 2.73
CA PHE A 112 6.16 0.47 2.99
C PHE A 112 5.27 1.47 3.72
N CYS A 113 3.96 1.25 3.65
CA CYS A 113 2.97 2.11 4.29
C CYS A 113 2.17 1.32 5.31
N VAL A 114 1.84 1.98 6.41
CA VAL A 114 0.93 1.46 7.42
C VAL A 114 -0.19 2.47 7.58
N ILE A 115 -1.43 2.04 7.41
CA ILE A 115 -2.60 2.88 7.64
C ILE A 115 -3.17 2.51 8.99
N ALA A 116 -3.35 3.51 9.85
CA ALA A 116 -3.81 3.29 11.21
C ALA A 116 -4.78 4.37 11.66
N ASP A 117 -5.70 3.97 12.53
CA ASP A 117 -6.64 4.87 13.21
C ASP A 117 -6.12 5.25 14.59
N GLU A 118 -6.22 6.51 14.93
CA GLU A 118 -5.91 7.00 16.27
C GLU A 118 -7.02 6.58 17.22
N SER A 119 -6.64 6.00 18.35
CA SER A 119 -7.56 5.55 19.39
C SER A 119 -6.97 5.88 20.76
N PRO A 120 -7.78 5.78 21.85
CA PRO A 120 -7.26 5.99 23.20
C PRO A 120 -6.10 5.04 23.57
N ASN A 121 -6.04 3.87 22.95
CA ASN A 121 -5.03 2.86 23.24
C ASN A 121 -3.78 2.94 22.37
N GLY A 122 -3.75 3.86 21.40
CA GLY A 122 -2.64 4.02 20.48
C GLY A 122 -3.11 4.10 19.03
N LEU A 123 -2.29 3.56 18.12
CA LEU A 123 -2.56 3.57 16.69
C LEU A 123 -2.98 2.18 16.24
N SER A 124 -4.28 2.01 15.94
CA SER A 124 -4.84 0.73 15.52
C SER A 124 -4.56 0.50 14.04
N VAL A 125 -3.75 -0.51 13.70
CA VAL A 125 -3.37 -0.80 12.32
C VAL A 125 -4.58 -1.34 11.56
N ILE A 126 -4.91 -0.67 10.44
CA ILE A 126 -6.00 -1.05 9.54
C ILE A 126 -5.47 -1.91 8.41
N THR A 127 -4.37 -1.48 7.79
CA THR A 127 -3.70 -2.23 6.73
C THR A 127 -2.24 -1.80 6.64
N ALA A 128 -1.42 -2.64 6.02
CA ALA A 128 -0.03 -2.34 5.74
C ALA A 128 0.35 -2.98 4.40
N PHE A 129 1.15 -2.29 3.60
CA PHE A 129 1.58 -2.81 2.31
C PHE A 129 2.94 -2.24 1.91
N PRO A 130 3.76 -3.01 1.17
CA PRO A 130 5.01 -2.48 0.64
C PRO A 130 4.75 -1.47 -0.48
N GLY A 131 5.67 -0.53 -0.63
CA GLY A 131 5.61 0.49 -1.67
C GLY A 131 5.10 1.82 -1.15
N ASP A 132 4.86 2.74 -2.08
CA ASP A 132 4.43 4.09 -1.77
C ASP A 132 2.93 4.15 -1.48
N TYR A 133 2.53 5.21 -0.78
CA TYR A 133 1.13 5.46 -0.51
C TYR A 133 0.36 5.68 -1.82
N ALA A 134 -0.76 4.97 -1.96
CA ALA A 134 -1.68 5.12 -3.08
C ALA A 134 -2.97 5.77 -2.58
N ARG A 135 -3.45 6.78 -3.30
CA ARG A 135 -4.73 7.40 -3.00
C ARG A 135 -5.88 6.44 -3.33
N PRO A 136 -7.05 6.61 -2.70
CA PRO A 136 -8.25 5.86 -3.11
C PRO A 136 -8.58 6.11 -4.58
N PHE A 137 -9.28 5.18 -5.20
CA PHE A 137 -9.76 5.40 -6.58
C PHE A 137 -10.72 6.58 -6.61
N ALA A 138 -10.76 7.27 -7.78
CA ALA A 138 -11.63 8.42 -7.97
C ALA A 138 -13.07 7.96 -8.24
N LEU A 139 -13.95 8.16 -7.29
CA LEU A 139 -15.36 7.79 -7.38
C LEU A 139 -16.22 9.04 -7.31
N LYS A 140 -17.22 9.13 -8.17
CA LYS A 140 -18.09 10.31 -8.26
C LYS A 140 -18.89 10.58 -6.97
N SER A 141 -19.02 9.59 -6.11
CA SER A 141 -19.68 9.73 -4.81
C SER A 141 -18.83 10.50 -3.77
N GLN A 142 -17.57 10.73 -4.08
CA GLN A 142 -16.65 11.45 -3.19
C GLN A 142 -16.88 12.97 -3.27
N PRO A 143 -16.47 13.73 -2.22
CA PRO A 143 -16.45 15.19 -2.34
C PRO A 143 -15.62 15.65 -3.54
N ALA A 144 -16.02 16.75 -4.17
CA ALA A 144 -15.43 17.20 -5.45
C ALA A 144 -13.92 17.41 -5.39
N ASP A 145 -13.42 18.00 -4.32
CA ASP A 145 -11.98 18.25 -4.13
C ASP A 145 -11.19 16.94 -3.97
N GLU A 146 -11.75 16.00 -3.24
CA GLU A 146 -11.16 14.67 -3.03
C GLU A 146 -11.14 13.88 -4.34
N TYR A 147 -12.26 13.90 -5.06
CA TYR A 147 -12.37 13.25 -6.38
C TYR A 147 -11.28 13.76 -7.33
N GLU A 148 -11.08 15.08 -7.41
CA GLU A 148 -10.10 15.65 -8.32
C GLU A 148 -8.67 15.25 -7.96
N LEU A 149 -8.34 15.21 -6.66
CA LEU A 149 -7.03 14.76 -6.21
C LEU A 149 -6.79 13.28 -6.52
N ASN A 150 -7.80 12.45 -6.29
CA ASN A 150 -7.71 11.03 -6.59
C ASN A 150 -7.60 10.78 -8.09
N LYS A 151 -8.38 11.50 -8.88
CA LYS A 151 -8.34 11.42 -10.35
C LYS A 151 -6.97 11.78 -10.89
N LYS A 152 -6.40 12.88 -10.41
CA LYS A 152 -5.06 13.32 -10.83
C LYS A 152 -4.00 12.27 -10.50
N PHE A 153 -4.07 11.71 -9.30
CA PHE A 153 -3.14 10.65 -8.89
C PHE A 153 -3.20 9.46 -9.86
N TRP A 154 -4.41 8.98 -10.17
CA TRP A 154 -4.56 7.80 -11.02
C TRP A 154 -4.37 8.07 -12.51
N GLU A 155 -4.32 9.33 -12.92
CA GLU A 155 -3.86 9.70 -14.26
C GLU A 155 -2.34 9.54 -14.39
N GLU A 156 -1.62 9.64 -13.28
CA GLU A 156 -0.16 9.57 -13.23
C GLU A 156 0.39 8.22 -12.77
N HIS A 157 -0.48 7.33 -12.26
CA HIS A 157 -0.09 6.04 -11.67
C HIS A 157 -0.93 4.90 -12.20
N VAL A 158 -0.37 3.69 -12.12
CA VAL A 158 -1.06 2.46 -12.49
C VAL A 158 -0.81 1.39 -11.44
N LEU A 159 -1.74 0.44 -11.32
CA LEU A 159 -1.50 -0.78 -10.56
C LEU A 159 -0.70 -1.75 -11.43
N LEU A 160 0.18 -2.52 -10.80
CA LEU A 160 1.01 -3.48 -11.51
C LEU A 160 0.50 -4.90 -11.34
N LYS A 161 0.59 -5.68 -12.43
CA LYS A 161 0.36 -7.12 -12.40
C LYS A 161 1.40 -7.82 -13.28
N LEU A 162 1.71 -9.06 -12.94
CA LEU A 162 2.57 -9.87 -13.78
C LEU A 162 1.85 -10.25 -15.08
N LYS A 163 2.59 -10.24 -16.19
CA LYS A 163 2.05 -10.57 -17.52
C LYS A 163 1.40 -11.94 -17.57
N ASN A 164 1.96 -12.90 -16.87
CA ASN A 164 1.50 -14.28 -16.91
C ASN A 164 0.35 -14.59 -15.95
N THR A 165 -0.15 -13.61 -15.21
CA THR A 165 -1.30 -13.78 -14.30
C THR A 165 -2.61 -13.25 -14.89
N MET A 166 -2.56 -12.73 -16.10
CA MET A 166 -3.73 -12.15 -16.79
C MET A 166 -4.46 -13.18 -17.63
#